data_45f548d0105e55a6184d80def0d7edd7
#
_entry.id   45f548d0105e55a6184d80def0d7edd7
#
_cell.length_a   1.000
_cell.length_b   1.000
_cell.length_c   1.000
_cell.angle_alpha   90.00
_cell.angle_beta   90.00
_cell.angle_gamma   90.00
#
_symmetry.space_group_name_H-M   'P 1'
#
loop_
_entity.id
_entity.type
_entity.pdbx_description
1 polymer ?
#
loop_
_entity_poly.entity_id
_entity_poly.type
_entity_poly.pdbx_seq_one_letter_code
_entity_poly.pdbx_strand_id
1 'polypeptide(L)'
;MHDILAFLAAGAALGLAAGLTPGPLQALICLQTITHGPREGAKVGMAPLFSDLPVMLACILALDALSGQPWVMGVMSLAGALVVLRFGLGALRSGPASLDVDPGTARSWRKGVATNILNPKMILFWATVGAPTTLSAWQASGAACAAFLGAFYALLLGANLAVAWLSGRFARFLSGPGYVWTMRVLGALLVLVAARLAWDGLARLGLA
;
A
#
# COMPACT_ATOMS: atom_id res chain seq x y z
N MET A 1 -7.86 23.80 -0.66
CA MET A 1 -7.05 23.34 -1.82
C MET A 1 -5.75 22.67 -1.37
N HIS A 2 -5.00 23.24 -0.40
CA HIS A 2 -3.78 22.60 0.12
C HIS A 2 -4.01 21.19 0.64
N ASP A 3 -5.07 20.95 1.40
CA ASP A 3 -5.38 19.64 1.98
C ASP A 3 -5.64 18.57 0.89
N ILE A 4 -6.39 18.92 -0.17
CA ILE A 4 -6.68 17.99 -1.26
C ILE A 4 -5.38 17.54 -1.94
N LEU A 5 -4.46 18.47 -2.22
CA LEU A 5 -3.16 18.16 -2.83
C LEU A 5 -2.28 17.31 -1.91
N ALA A 6 -2.29 17.59 -0.61
CA ALA A 6 -1.55 16.80 0.37
C ALA A 6 -2.05 15.35 0.45
N PHE A 7 -3.38 15.16 0.50
CA PHE A 7 -3.97 13.83 0.53
C PHE A 7 -3.83 13.08 -0.80
N LEU A 8 -3.92 13.78 -1.94
CA LEU A 8 -3.62 13.21 -3.25
C LEU A 8 -2.15 12.72 -3.33
N ALA A 9 -1.20 13.54 -2.89
CA ALA A 9 0.21 13.16 -2.88
C ALA A 9 0.49 11.98 -1.93
N ALA A 10 -0.13 11.97 -0.74
CA ALA A 10 -0.02 10.86 0.19
C ALA A 10 -0.59 9.56 -0.40
N GLY A 11 -1.79 9.62 -1.00
CA GLY A 11 -2.40 8.49 -1.68
C GLY A 11 -1.54 7.97 -2.82
N ALA A 12 -1.01 8.87 -3.64
CA ALA A 12 -0.11 8.54 -4.74
C ALA A 12 1.17 7.83 -4.26
N ALA A 13 1.85 8.38 -3.26
CA ALA A 13 3.08 7.82 -2.71
C ALA A 13 2.85 6.44 -2.09
N LEU A 14 1.81 6.32 -1.26
CA LEU A 14 1.47 5.05 -0.58
C LEU A 14 0.99 3.99 -1.57
N GLY A 15 0.14 4.35 -2.54
CA GLY A 15 -0.36 3.44 -3.56
C GLY A 15 0.75 2.90 -4.47
N LEU A 16 1.63 3.79 -4.92
CA LEU A 16 2.78 3.39 -5.73
C LEU A 16 3.75 2.50 -4.94
N ALA A 17 4.06 2.88 -3.70
CA ALA A 17 4.91 2.09 -2.83
C ALA A 17 4.32 0.70 -2.57
N ALA A 18 3.02 0.60 -2.26
CA ALA A 18 2.35 -0.68 -2.04
C ALA A 18 2.35 -1.54 -3.31
N GLY A 19 2.07 -0.93 -4.48
CA GLY A 19 2.01 -1.63 -5.76
C GLY A 19 3.37 -2.12 -6.29
N LEU A 20 4.46 -1.44 -5.97
CA LEU A 20 5.81 -1.84 -6.41
C LEU A 20 6.59 -2.63 -5.36
N THR A 21 6.17 -2.63 -4.09
CA THR A 21 6.88 -3.36 -3.04
C THR A 21 6.78 -4.88 -3.26
N PRO A 22 7.90 -5.61 -3.33
CA PRO A 22 7.86 -7.05 -3.49
C PRO A 22 7.15 -7.73 -2.33
N GLY A 23 6.35 -8.71 -2.66
CA GLY A 23 5.61 -9.48 -1.67
C GLY A 23 4.83 -10.62 -2.31
N PRO A 24 4.07 -11.40 -1.51
CA PRO A 24 3.34 -12.56 -2.01
C PRO A 24 2.40 -12.23 -3.18
N LEU A 25 1.73 -11.08 -3.14
CA LEU A 25 0.84 -10.65 -4.22
C LEU A 25 1.60 -10.36 -5.51
N GLN A 26 2.74 -9.64 -5.43
CA GLN A 26 3.57 -9.31 -6.60
C GLN A 26 4.19 -10.58 -7.21
N ALA A 27 4.69 -11.48 -6.37
CA ALA A 27 5.18 -12.78 -6.82
C ALA A 27 4.08 -13.57 -7.55
N LEU A 28 2.85 -13.57 -7.01
CA LEU A 28 1.71 -14.24 -7.63
C LEU A 28 1.28 -13.58 -8.96
N ILE A 29 1.33 -12.23 -9.06
CA ILE A 29 1.07 -11.51 -10.32
C ILE A 29 2.06 -11.99 -11.39
N CYS A 30 3.36 -11.95 -11.09
CA CYS A 30 4.41 -12.38 -12.02
C CYS A 30 4.23 -13.85 -12.42
N LEU A 31 4.01 -14.73 -11.45
CA LEU A 31 3.82 -16.16 -11.68
C LEU A 31 2.63 -16.42 -12.60
N GLN A 32 1.44 -15.89 -12.24
CA GLN A 32 0.22 -16.11 -13.04
C GLN A 32 0.35 -15.50 -14.44
N THR A 33 1.13 -14.42 -14.58
CA THR A 33 1.41 -13.86 -15.90
C THR A 33 2.32 -14.75 -16.72
N ILE A 34 3.40 -15.25 -16.15
CA ILE A 34 4.38 -16.08 -16.87
C ILE A 34 3.76 -17.41 -17.26
N THR A 35 2.97 -18.03 -16.38
CA THR A 35 2.38 -19.36 -16.60
C THR A 35 1.09 -19.36 -17.40
N HIS A 36 0.24 -18.35 -17.22
CA HIS A 36 -1.13 -18.35 -17.79
C HIS A 36 -1.44 -17.08 -18.62
N GLY A 37 -0.46 -16.20 -18.78
CA GLY A 37 -0.57 -14.99 -19.58
C GLY A 37 -0.97 -13.73 -18.79
N PRO A 38 -0.79 -12.53 -19.42
CA PRO A 38 -0.93 -11.24 -18.74
C PRO A 38 -2.34 -10.99 -18.20
N ARG A 39 -3.38 -11.55 -18.81
CA ARG A 39 -4.76 -11.42 -18.33
C ARG A 39 -4.97 -12.06 -16.96
N GLU A 40 -4.32 -13.20 -16.72
CA GLU A 40 -4.42 -13.90 -15.44
C GLU A 40 -3.64 -13.17 -14.36
N GLY A 41 -2.46 -12.63 -14.66
CA GLY A 41 -1.74 -11.75 -13.76
C GLY A 41 -2.52 -10.47 -13.44
N ALA A 42 -3.17 -9.86 -14.42
CA ALA A 42 -4.01 -8.68 -14.22
C ALA A 42 -5.18 -8.96 -13.25
N LYS A 43 -5.82 -10.14 -13.32
CA LYS A 43 -6.86 -10.55 -12.36
C LYS A 43 -6.32 -10.57 -10.92
N VAL A 44 -5.11 -11.08 -10.72
CA VAL A 44 -4.44 -11.03 -9.41
C VAL A 44 -4.17 -9.59 -8.99
N GLY A 45 -3.67 -8.77 -9.91
CA GLY A 45 -3.34 -7.37 -9.67
C GLY A 45 -4.53 -6.50 -9.27
N MET A 46 -5.74 -6.87 -9.71
CA MET A 46 -6.99 -6.19 -9.37
C MET A 46 -7.60 -6.67 -8.04
N ALA A 47 -7.09 -7.75 -7.45
CA ALA A 47 -7.65 -8.32 -6.23
C ALA A 47 -7.73 -7.32 -5.05
N PRO A 48 -6.76 -6.42 -4.82
CA PRO A 48 -6.83 -5.43 -3.73
C PRO A 48 -8.10 -4.59 -3.74
N LEU A 49 -8.61 -4.22 -4.91
CA LEU A 49 -9.83 -3.41 -5.02
C LEU A 49 -11.02 -4.01 -4.25
N PHE A 50 -11.09 -5.33 -4.19
CA PHE A 50 -12.19 -6.05 -3.52
C PHE A 50 -11.78 -6.58 -2.15
N SER A 51 -10.56 -7.01 -1.98
CA SER A 51 -10.08 -7.59 -0.73
C SER A 51 -9.74 -6.55 0.33
N ASP A 52 -9.33 -5.34 -0.07
CA ASP A 52 -9.03 -4.27 0.88
C ASP A 52 -10.30 -3.65 1.45
N LEU A 53 -11.38 -3.58 0.66
CA LEU A 53 -12.61 -2.89 1.04
C LEU A 53 -13.19 -3.37 2.39
N PRO A 54 -13.40 -4.66 2.64
CA PRO A 54 -13.93 -5.12 3.92
C PRO A 54 -12.99 -4.82 5.09
N VAL A 55 -11.67 -4.94 4.89
CA VAL A 55 -10.68 -4.66 5.92
C VAL A 55 -10.62 -3.14 6.21
N MET A 56 -10.59 -2.33 5.16
CA MET A 56 -10.63 -0.87 5.27
C MET A 56 -11.88 -0.41 6.04
N LEU A 57 -13.07 -0.91 5.67
CA LEU A 57 -14.32 -0.55 6.34
C LEU A 57 -14.31 -0.99 7.80
N ALA A 58 -13.87 -2.21 8.12
CA ALA A 58 -13.76 -2.68 9.48
C ALA A 58 -12.81 -1.79 10.31
N CYS A 59 -11.67 -1.41 9.75
CA CYS A 59 -10.72 -0.50 10.42
C CYS A 59 -11.30 0.90 10.59
N ILE A 60 -11.99 1.46 9.60
CA ILE A 60 -12.62 2.78 9.70
C ILE A 60 -13.71 2.77 10.79
N LEU A 61 -14.60 1.78 10.80
CA LEU A 61 -15.66 1.67 11.81
C LEU A 61 -15.09 1.51 13.23
N ALA A 62 -14.04 0.70 13.39
CA ALA A 62 -13.37 0.56 14.67
C ALA A 62 -12.72 1.88 15.13
N LEU A 63 -12.10 2.62 14.23
CA LEU A 63 -11.49 3.91 14.54
C LEU A 63 -12.52 5.00 14.80
N ASP A 64 -13.63 5.03 14.05
CA ASP A 64 -14.70 6.00 14.25
C ASP A 64 -15.34 5.83 15.63
N ALA A 65 -15.57 4.58 16.05
CA ALA A 65 -16.06 4.28 17.40
C ALA A 65 -15.10 4.76 18.51
N LEU A 66 -13.80 4.90 18.21
CA LEU A 66 -12.75 5.34 19.14
C LEU A 66 -12.34 6.81 18.93
N SER A 67 -12.86 7.49 17.89
CA SER A 67 -12.43 8.83 17.46
C SER A 67 -12.71 9.94 18.47
N GLY A 68 -13.65 9.71 19.40
CA GLY A 68 -13.91 10.62 20.54
C GLY A 68 -12.76 10.76 21.53
N GLN A 69 -11.69 9.97 21.37
CA GLN A 69 -10.52 9.96 22.25
C GLN A 69 -9.28 10.48 21.50
N PRO A 70 -8.86 11.76 21.71
CA PRO A 70 -7.72 12.35 20.97
C PRO A 70 -6.42 11.53 21.08
N TRP A 71 -6.18 10.92 22.23
CA TRP A 71 -5.00 10.08 22.47
C TRP A 71 -4.99 8.83 21.58
N VAL A 72 -6.16 8.25 21.23
CA VAL A 72 -6.25 7.10 20.34
C VAL A 72 -5.71 7.44 18.97
N MET A 73 -6.12 8.58 18.40
CA MET A 73 -5.62 9.05 17.10
C MET A 73 -4.12 9.35 17.14
N GLY A 74 -3.60 9.86 18.27
CA GLY A 74 -2.17 10.08 18.48
C GLY A 74 -1.39 8.76 18.47
N VAL A 75 -1.82 7.78 19.25
CA VAL A 75 -1.20 6.44 19.30
C VAL A 75 -1.27 5.74 17.95
N MET A 76 -2.41 5.81 17.25
CA MET A 76 -2.55 5.22 15.92
C MET A 76 -1.63 5.87 14.89
N SER A 77 -1.44 7.20 14.94
CA SER A 77 -0.48 7.91 14.08
C SER A 77 0.96 7.45 14.34
N LEU A 78 1.34 7.26 15.61
CA LEU A 78 2.66 6.75 15.97
C LEU A 78 2.86 5.30 15.54
N ALA A 79 1.86 4.44 15.73
CA ALA A 79 1.88 3.07 15.24
C ALA A 79 2.00 3.03 13.71
N GLY A 80 1.24 3.88 13.01
CA GLY A 80 1.32 4.07 11.57
C GLY A 80 2.70 4.54 11.12
N ALA A 81 3.27 5.53 11.82
CA ALA A 81 4.62 6.01 11.56
C ALA A 81 5.66 4.88 11.64
N LEU A 82 5.57 4.02 12.68
CA LEU A 82 6.47 2.88 12.84
C LEU A 82 6.33 1.87 11.69
N VAL A 83 5.10 1.57 11.26
CA VAL A 83 4.83 0.64 10.15
C VAL A 83 5.35 1.21 8.83
N VAL A 84 5.05 2.48 8.52
CA VAL A 84 5.53 3.15 7.30
C VAL A 84 7.06 3.27 7.32
N LEU A 85 7.67 3.59 8.47
CA LEU A 85 9.11 3.62 8.63
C LEU A 85 9.73 2.25 8.34
N ARG A 86 9.18 1.16 8.86
CA ARG A 86 9.65 -0.20 8.56
C ARG A 86 9.53 -0.53 7.07
N PHE A 87 8.46 -0.14 6.42
CA PHE A 87 8.32 -0.32 4.97
C PHE A 87 9.33 0.52 4.19
N GLY A 88 9.53 1.80 4.59
CA GLY A 88 10.53 2.68 4.00
C GLY A 88 11.95 2.14 4.15
N LEU A 89 12.33 1.73 5.35
CA LEU A 89 13.65 1.11 5.60
C LEU A 89 13.81 -0.23 4.87
N GLY A 90 12.75 -1.03 4.78
CA GLY A 90 12.73 -2.26 3.99
C GLY A 90 12.95 -1.97 2.50
N ALA A 91 12.28 -0.96 1.96
CA ALA A 91 12.47 -0.54 0.57
C ALA A 91 13.88 0.02 0.30
N LEU A 92 14.45 0.81 1.22
CA LEU A 92 15.83 1.31 1.11
C LEU A 92 16.87 0.18 1.10
N ARG A 93 16.59 -0.91 1.81
CA ARG A 93 17.46 -2.10 1.92
C ARG A 93 17.14 -3.17 0.89
N SER A 94 16.14 -2.97 0.03
CA SER A 94 15.74 -3.95 -0.97
C SER A 94 16.89 -4.23 -1.94
N GLY A 95 17.19 -5.52 -2.08
CA GLY A 95 18.00 -6.05 -3.17
C GLY A 95 17.15 -6.51 -4.35
N PRO A 96 17.74 -7.14 -5.36
CA PRO A 96 17.01 -7.79 -6.44
C PRO A 96 15.97 -8.77 -5.90
N ALA A 97 14.77 -8.78 -6.48
CA ALA A 97 13.70 -9.68 -6.06
C ALA A 97 13.89 -11.09 -6.59
N SER A 98 13.61 -12.12 -5.78
CA SER A 98 13.51 -13.52 -6.20
C SER A 98 12.04 -13.90 -6.39
N LEU A 99 11.74 -14.67 -7.44
CA LEU A 99 10.40 -15.14 -7.79
C LEU A 99 10.37 -16.68 -7.61
N ASP A 100 10.18 -17.13 -6.39
CA ASP A 100 10.14 -18.56 -6.06
C ASP A 100 8.73 -18.94 -5.57
N VAL A 101 7.87 -19.41 -6.47
CA VAL A 101 6.46 -19.76 -6.19
C VAL A 101 5.99 -20.92 -7.09
N ASP A 102 5.21 -21.86 -6.53
CA ASP A 102 4.61 -22.98 -7.25
C ASP A 102 3.51 -22.54 -8.26
N PRO A 103 3.59 -22.91 -9.55
CA PRO A 103 2.68 -22.46 -10.59
C PRO A 103 1.20 -22.89 -10.42
N GLY A 104 0.89 -24.07 -9.98
CA GLY A 104 -0.47 -24.53 -9.74
C GLY A 104 -1.52 -24.16 -10.83
N THR A 105 -2.82 -24.34 -10.55
CA THR A 105 -3.92 -24.00 -11.48
C THR A 105 -4.17 -22.49 -11.58
N ALA A 106 -4.72 -21.99 -12.69
CA ALA A 106 -4.95 -20.56 -12.93
C ALA A 106 -5.73 -19.88 -11.79
N ARG A 107 -6.95 -20.17 -11.55
CA ARG A 107 -7.83 -19.58 -10.50
C ARG A 107 -7.35 -18.23 -9.91
N SER A 108 -6.79 -17.38 -10.79
CA SER A 108 -5.98 -16.20 -10.45
C SER A 108 -6.69 -15.21 -9.54
N TRP A 109 -7.99 -14.96 -9.81
CA TRP A 109 -8.78 -14.07 -8.98
C TRP A 109 -8.90 -14.57 -7.53
N ARG A 110 -9.28 -15.84 -7.32
CA ARG A 110 -9.44 -16.41 -5.97
C ARG A 110 -8.12 -16.46 -5.23
N LYS A 111 -7.03 -16.82 -5.92
CA LYS A 111 -5.67 -16.80 -5.36
C LYS A 111 -5.26 -15.38 -4.97
N GLY A 112 -5.49 -14.39 -5.85
CA GLY A 112 -5.17 -13.00 -5.59
C GLY A 112 -5.90 -12.46 -4.36
N VAL A 113 -7.22 -12.64 -4.29
CA VAL A 113 -8.03 -12.20 -3.14
C VAL A 113 -7.58 -12.89 -1.85
N ALA A 114 -7.41 -14.22 -1.87
CA ALA A 114 -6.96 -14.96 -0.70
C ALA A 114 -5.56 -14.52 -0.24
N THR A 115 -4.62 -14.40 -1.18
CA THR A 115 -3.26 -13.93 -0.88
C THR A 115 -3.26 -12.53 -0.28
N ASN A 116 -4.12 -11.62 -0.78
CA ASN A 116 -4.16 -10.26 -0.27
C ASN A 116 -4.85 -10.17 1.10
N ILE A 117 -5.98 -10.85 1.31
CA ILE A 117 -6.68 -10.87 2.62
C ILE A 117 -5.78 -11.48 3.71
N LEU A 118 -5.06 -12.54 3.38
CA LEU A 118 -4.14 -13.19 4.32
C LEU A 118 -2.80 -12.47 4.47
N ASN A 119 -2.60 -11.38 3.72
CA ASN A 119 -1.36 -10.62 3.77
C ASN A 119 -1.32 -9.73 5.02
N PRO A 120 -0.46 -10.02 6.01
CA PRO A 120 -0.40 -9.22 7.23
C PRO A 120 0.02 -7.77 6.96
N LYS A 121 0.79 -7.50 5.89
CA LYS A 121 1.15 -6.13 5.50
C LYS A 121 -0.08 -5.30 5.14
N MET A 122 -1.04 -5.87 4.43
CA MET A 122 -2.27 -5.18 4.03
C MET A 122 -3.12 -4.86 5.27
N ILE A 123 -3.30 -5.82 6.16
CA ILE A 123 -4.07 -5.62 7.40
C ILE A 123 -3.43 -4.54 8.27
N LEU A 124 -2.11 -4.63 8.50
CA LEU A 124 -1.36 -3.63 9.26
C LEU A 124 -1.43 -2.26 8.61
N PHE A 125 -1.29 -2.17 7.29
CA PHE A 125 -1.40 -0.91 6.56
C PHE A 125 -2.76 -0.25 6.78
N TRP A 126 -3.86 -0.98 6.58
CA TRP A 126 -5.20 -0.42 6.78
C TRP A 126 -5.47 -0.07 8.24
N ALA A 127 -5.05 -0.90 9.18
CA ALA A 127 -5.26 -0.63 10.60
C ALA A 127 -4.48 0.60 11.09
N THR A 128 -3.27 0.86 10.56
CA THR A 128 -2.36 1.86 11.15
C THR A 128 -2.14 3.11 10.30
N VAL A 129 -2.34 3.03 8.99
CA VAL A 129 -2.08 4.13 8.04
C VAL A 129 -3.31 4.43 7.18
N GLY A 130 -3.82 3.43 6.48
CA GLY A 130 -4.85 3.62 5.47
C GLY A 130 -6.15 4.16 6.04
N ALA A 131 -6.72 3.50 7.06
CA ALA A 131 -7.97 3.91 7.67
C ALA A 131 -7.85 5.24 8.44
N PRO A 132 -6.82 5.47 9.30
CA PRO A 132 -6.62 6.78 9.92
C PRO A 132 -6.49 7.92 8.93
N THR A 133 -5.73 7.73 7.85
CA THR A 133 -5.56 8.75 6.80
C THR A 133 -6.86 8.99 6.04
N THR A 134 -7.62 7.93 5.74
CA THR A 134 -8.94 8.02 5.09
C THR A 134 -9.92 8.83 5.96
N LEU A 135 -9.95 8.53 7.26
CA LEU A 135 -10.81 9.26 8.20
C LEU A 135 -10.41 10.73 8.32
N SER A 136 -9.13 11.02 8.43
CA SER A 136 -8.60 12.40 8.46
C SER A 136 -8.92 13.16 7.16
N ALA A 137 -8.80 12.49 6.01
CA ALA A 137 -9.17 13.08 4.72
C ALA A 137 -10.67 13.35 4.62
N TRP A 138 -11.51 12.45 5.14
CA TRP A 138 -12.96 12.63 5.20
C TRP A 138 -13.36 13.81 6.09
N GLN A 139 -12.73 13.95 7.25
CA GLN A 139 -12.93 15.07 8.15
C GLN A 139 -12.52 16.42 7.53
N ALA A 140 -11.48 16.43 6.69
CA ALA A 140 -11.07 17.63 5.95
C ALA A 140 -12.09 17.98 4.86
N SER A 141 -12.46 17.05 4.01
CA SER A 141 -13.54 17.14 3.02
C SER A 141 -13.75 15.81 2.29
N GLY A 142 -14.97 15.59 1.75
CA GLY A 142 -15.24 14.45 0.86
C GLY A 142 -14.33 14.44 -0.38
N ALA A 143 -13.96 15.63 -0.90
CA ALA A 143 -13.03 15.74 -2.03
C ALA A 143 -11.60 15.31 -1.67
N ALA A 144 -11.13 15.61 -0.46
CA ALA A 144 -9.82 15.15 0.03
C ALA A 144 -9.80 13.63 0.20
N CYS A 145 -10.86 13.03 0.74
CA CYS A 145 -11.00 11.59 0.84
C CYS A 145 -11.01 10.91 -0.54
N ALA A 146 -11.79 11.43 -1.48
CA ALA A 146 -11.82 10.93 -2.85
C ALA A 146 -10.45 11.06 -3.54
N ALA A 147 -9.73 12.16 -3.32
CA ALA A 147 -8.39 12.37 -3.85
C ALA A 147 -7.39 11.35 -3.28
N PHE A 148 -7.43 11.10 -1.96
CA PHE A 148 -6.57 10.11 -1.32
C PHE A 148 -6.82 8.70 -1.84
N LEU A 149 -8.06 8.22 -1.73
CA LEU A 149 -8.42 6.86 -2.15
C LEU A 149 -8.27 6.66 -3.66
N GLY A 150 -8.68 7.66 -4.45
CA GLY A 150 -8.55 7.63 -5.90
C GLY A 150 -7.09 7.53 -6.33
N ALA A 151 -6.20 8.36 -5.79
CA ALA A 151 -4.78 8.32 -6.10
C ALA A 151 -4.13 7.01 -5.60
N PHE A 152 -4.49 6.58 -4.38
CA PHE A 152 -3.97 5.33 -3.81
C PHE A 152 -4.30 4.13 -4.70
N TYR A 153 -5.58 3.91 -5.00
CA TYR A 153 -5.98 2.76 -5.83
C TYR A 153 -5.55 2.90 -7.29
N ALA A 154 -5.58 4.09 -7.87
CA ALA A 154 -5.11 4.29 -9.24
C ALA A 154 -3.64 3.88 -9.40
N LEU A 155 -2.77 4.28 -8.47
CA LEU A 155 -1.35 3.95 -8.55
C LEU A 155 -1.05 2.52 -8.06
N LEU A 156 -1.73 2.02 -7.05
CA LEU A 156 -1.62 0.62 -6.61
C LEU A 156 -1.98 -0.34 -7.75
N LEU A 157 -3.19 -0.17 -8.30
CA LEU A 157 -3.68 -1.05 -9.36
C LEU A 157 -2.93 -0.81 -10.68
N GLY A 158 -2.60 0.43 -10.99
CA GLY A 158 -1.78 0.78 -12.16
C GLY A 158 -0.41 0.10 -12.11
N ALA A 159 0.26 0.13 -10.96
CA ALA A 159 1.53 -0.57 -10.76
C ALA A 159 1.37 -2.09 -10.89
N ASN A 160 0.34 -2.68 -10.26
CA ASN A 160 0.05 -4.11 -10.37
C ASN A 160 -0.23 -4.55 -11.82
N LEU A 161 -1.01 -3.75 -12.56
CA LEU A 161 -1.29 -4.01 -13.97
C LEU A 161 -0.02 -3.85 -14.83
N ALA A 162 0.79 -2.84 -14.57
CA ALA A 162 2.08 -2.67 -15.26
C ALA A 162 2.98 -3.89 -15.02
N VAL A 163 3.05 -4.40 -13.78
CA VAL A 163 3.76 -5.66 -13.47
C VAL A 163 3.20 -6.82 -14.28
N ALA A 164 1.88 -6.98 -14.34
CA ALA A 164 1.24 -8.06 -15.12
C ALA A 164 1.56 -7.99 -16.61
N TRP A 165 1.50 -6.79 -17.22
CA TRP A 165 1.75 -6.62 -18.66
C TRP A 165 3.24 -6.62 -19.03
N LEU A 166 4.11 -6.22 -18.11
CA LEU A 166 5.54 -6.11 -18.32
C LEU A 166 6.33 -7.27 -17.70
N SER A 167 5.68 -8.34 -17.21
CA SER A 167 6.32 -9.34 -16.36
C SER A 167 7.54 -10.02 -16.99
N GLY A 168 7.57 -10.25 -18.30
CA GLY A 168 8.77 -10.74 -18.97
C GLY A 168 9.93 -9.73 -18.99
N ARG A 169 9.62 -8.43 -19.09
CA ARG A 169 10.59 -7.32 -18.94
C ARG A 169 10.74 -6.91 -17.49
N PHE A 170 9.68 -7.01 -16.71
CA PHE A 170 9.63 -6.65 -15.30
C PHE A 170 10.42 -7.63 -14.43
N ALA A 171 10.46 -8.90 -14.76
CA ALA A 171 11.35 -9.86 -14.10
C ALA A 171 12.82 -9.42 -14.23
N ARG A 172 13.24 -8.95 -15.42
CA ARG A 172 14.57 -8.36 -15.63
C ARG A 172 14.74 -7.02 -14.90
N PHE A 173 13.71 -6.19 -14.82
CA PHE A 173 13.73 -4.94 -14.06
C PHE A 173 13.85 -5.22 -12.55
N LEU A 174 13.07 -6.17 -12.01
CA LEU A 174 13.13 -6.59 -10.60
C LEU A 174 14.50 -7.10 -10.18
N SER A 175 15.23 -7.73 -11.10
CA SER A 175 16.60 -8.22 -10.88
C SER A 175 17.67 -7.18 -11.17
N GLY A 176 17.29 -5.99 -11.67
CA GLY A 176 18.20 -4.96 -12.16
C GLY A 176 18.42 -3.80 -11.19
N PRO A 177 19.45 -2.96 -11.46
CA PRO A 177 19.75 -1.79 -10.63
C PRO A 177 18.63 -0.73 -10.66
N GLY A 178 17.85 -0.64 -11.74
CA GLY A 178 16.72 0.29 -11.83
C GLY A 178 15.65 0.04 -10.78
N TYR A 179 15.36 -1.23 -10.48
CA TYR A 179 14.46 -1.59 -9.40
C TYR A 179 14.98 -1.16 -8.03
N VAL A 180 16.26 -1.43 -7.74
CA VAL A 180 16.90 -1.04 -6.48
C VAL A 180 16.84 0.48 -6.28
N TRP A 181 17.09 1.26 -7.34
CA TRP A 181 16.97 2.72 -7.31
C TRP A 181 15.52 3.17 -7.05
N THR A 182 14.55 2.58 -7.75
CA THR A 182 13.12 2.88 -7.52
C THR A 182 12.72 2.60 -6.07
N MET A 183 13.15 1.45 -5.54
CA MET A 183 12.88 1.10 -4.14
C MET A 183 13.55 2.08 -3.15
N ARG A 184 14.75 2.56 -3.43
CA ARG A 184 15.42 3.56 -2.58
C ARG A 184 14.68 4.89 -2.59
N VAL A 185 14.24 5.38 -3.74
CA VAL A 185 13.45 6.62 -3.84
C VAL A 185 12.12 6.47 -3.09
N LEU A 186 11.38 5.38 -3.33
CA LEU A 186 10.14 5.12 -2.60
C LEU A 186 10.38 4.95 -1.10
N GLY A 187 11.44 4.28 -0.72
CA GLY A 187 11.83 4.13 0.69
C GLY A 187 12.11 5.46 1.36
N ALA A 188 12.82 6.38 0.70
CA ALA A 188 13.07 7.73 1.20
C ALA A 188 11.75 8.51 1.36
N LEU A 189 10.85 8.46 0.37
CA LEU A 189 9.54 9.09 0.47
C LEU A 189 8.71 8.52 1.63
N LEU A 190 8.71 7.20 1.82
CA LEU A 190 8.02 6.57 2.94
C LEU A 190 8.62 6.98 4.30
N VAL A 191 9.93 7.16 4.40
CA VAL A 191 10.59 7.67 5.63
C VAL A 191 10.12 9.09 5.93
N LEU A 192 9.99 9.96 4.91
CA LEU A 192 9.44 11.30 5.09
C LEU A 192 7.97 11.27 5.54
N VAL A 193 7.15 10.40 4.95
CA VAL A 193 5.76 10.20 5.39
C VAL A 193 5.70 9.70 6.83
N ALA A 194 6.58 8.75 7.20
CA ALA A 194 6.67 8.24 8.57
C ALA A 194 7.04 9.34 9.57
N ALA A 195 8.00 10.20 9.23
CA ALA A 195 8.39 11.33 10.07
C ALA A 195 7.21 12.32 10.26
N ARG A 196 6.45 12.59 9.20
CA ARG A 196 5.25 13.42 9.28
C ARG A 196 4.18 12.81 10.17
N LEU A 197 3.87 11.51 10.00
CA LEU A 197 2.92 10.80 10.85
C LEU A 197 3.36 10.77 12.32
N ALA A 198 4.66 10.62 12.58
CA ALA A 198 5.20 10.65 13.93
C ALA A 198 5.00 12.03 14.57
N TRP A 199 5.30 13.10 13.83
CA TRP A 199 5.08 14.47 14.29
C TRP A 199 3.61 14.73 14.63
N ASP A 200 2.71 14.38 13.69
CA ASP A 200 1.26 14.55 13.89
C ASP A 200 0.75 13.73 15.09
N GLY A 201 1.33 12.55 15.31
CA GLY A 201 1.04 11.70 16.47
C GLY A 201 1.46 12.33 17.79
N LEU A 202 2.69 12.86 17.86
CA LEU A 202 3.21 13.53 19.04
C LEU A 202 2.43 14.81 19.37
N ALA A 203 2.11 15.61 18.34
CA ALA A 203 1.31 16.82 18.51
C ALA A 203 -0.08 16.53 19.09
N ARG A 204 -0.75 15.45 18.63
CA ARG A 204 -2.06 15.01 19.16
C ARG A 204 -1.98 14.51 20.61
N LEU A 205 -0.82 14.05 21.05
CA LEU A 205 -0.57 13.61 22.43
C LEU A 205 -0.09 14.76 23.33
N GLY A 206 0.09 15.97 22.80
CA GLY A 206 0.65 17.12 23.55
C GLY A 206 2.13 16.99 23.88
N LEU A 207 2.88 16.20 23.09
CA LEU A 207 4.31 15.91 23.27
C LEU A 207 5.21 16.65 22.25
N ALA A 208 4.62 17.42 21.34
CA ALA A 208 5.32 18.23 20.34
C ALA A 208 4.61 19.57 20.15
#